data_f14e37067af827705191382428d2a0c4
#
_entry.id   f14e37067af827705191382428d2a0c4
#
_cell.length_a   1.000
_cell.length_b   1.000
_cell.length_c   1.000
_cell.angle_alpha   90.00
_cell.angle_beta   90.00
_cell.angle_gamma   90.00
#
_symmetry.space_group_name_H-M   'P 1'
#
loop_
_entity.id
_entity.type
_entity.pdbx_description
1 polymer ?
#
loop_
_entity_poly.entity_id
_entity_poly.type
_entity_poly.pdbx_seq_one_letter_code
_entity_poly.pdbx_strand_id
1 'polypeptide(L)'
;GLLGLTLPMAAPTRYQGLLAMNTLLATGDAPLPAGFIDWRQWCADHPAYDIARLLGRAEPSLAKDECAAYAAPFPDAGHRAATRAFPRLVPKQADDDGAGIARAARDFWRHHWHGRSMLVVGARDPVLGEAVMTDLAALIRDCPPPWVLPQAGHFVPEHGREIAQRALHHFQP
;
A
#
# COMPACT_ATOMS: atom_id res chain seq x y z
N GLY A 1 -1.41 1.89 3.04
CA GLY A 1 -2.11 1.08 4.03
C GLY A 1 -2.01 1.65 5.43
N LEU A 2 -0.79 1.84 5.95
CA LEU A 2 -0.55 2.17 7.37
C LEU A 2 -1.45 3.28 7.95
N LEU A 3 -1.56 4.39 7.25
CA LEU A 3 -2.42 5.51 7.65
C LEU A 3 -3.78 5.49 6.94
N GLY A 4 -3.79 5.31 5.62
CA GLY A 4 -5.00 5.43 4.81
C GLY A 4 -6.12 4.49 5.25
N LEU A 5 -5.80 3.25 5.65
CA LEU A 5 -6.80 2.28 6.10
C LEU A 5 -7.34 2.54 7.51
N THR A 6 -6.80 3.50 8.26
CA THR A 6 -7.34 3.89 9.58
C THR A 6 -8.28 5.09 9.52
N LEU A 7 -8.21 5.89 8.44
CA LEU A 7 -8.98 7.13 8.32
C LEU A 7 -10.50 6.92 8.25
N PRO A 8 -11.04 5.94 7.50
CA PRO A 8 -12.48 5.73 7.45
C PRO A 8 -13.10 5.34 8.80
N MET A 9 -12.36 4.63 9.64
CA MET A 9 -12.79 4.33 11.01
C MET A 9 -12.99 5.62 11.83
N ALA A 10 -12.09 6.60 11.68
CA ALA A 10 -12.15 7.86 12.42
C ALA A 10 -13.26 8.81 11.92
N ALA A 11 -13.70 8.68 10.67
CA ALA A 11 -14.72 9.55 10.07
C ALA A 11 -15.58 8.77 9.04
N PRO A 12 -16.39 7.78 9.48
CA PRO A 12 -17.06 6.83 8.57
C PRO A 12 -17.97 7.48 7.52
N THR A 13 -18.66 8.55 7.90
CA THR A 13 -19.60 9.26 7.00
C THR A 13 -18.94 10.03 5.87
N ARG A 14 -17.62 10.21 5.93
CA ARG A 14 -16.85 10.93 4.89
C ARG A 14 -16.39 10.03 3.74
N TYR A 15 -16.50 8.71 3.91
CA TYR A 15 -15.97 7.74 2.95
C TYR A 15 -17.10 6.84 2.44
N GLN A 16 -17.28 6.83 1.12
CA GLN A 16 -18.31 6.02 0.44
C GLN A 16 -17.72 4.85 -0.35
N GLY A 17 -16.43 4.90 -0.64
CA GLY A 17 -15.72 3.88 -1.40
C GLY A 17 -14.26 3.75 -0.99
N LEU A 18 -13.71 2.57 -1.19
CA LEU A 18 -12.29 2.26 -1.01
C LEU A 18 -11.68 1.81 -2.33
N LEU A 19 -10.66 2.54 -2.80
CA LEU A 19 -9.71 2.05 -3.80
C LEU A 19 -8.36 1.84 -3.11
N ALA A 20 -7.88 0.60 -3.04
CA ALA A 20 -6.58 0.30 -2.47
C ALA A 20 -5.71 -0.48 -3.47
N MET A 21 -4.42 -0.15 -3.51
CA MET A 21 -3.44 -0.70 -4.44
C MET A 21 -2.20 -1.12 -3.67
N ASN A 22 -1.71 -2.34 -3.92
CA ASN A 22 -0.48 -2.94 -3.36
C ASN A 22 -0.14 -2.46 -1.95
N THR A 23 -0.98 -2.83 -0.99
CA THR A 23 -0.85 -2.40 0.41
C THR A 23 -1.26 -3.50 1.39
N LEU A 24 -1.03 -3.26 2.66
CA LEU A 24 -1.48 -4.14 3.75
C LEU A 24 -1.96 -3.33 4.95
N LEU A 25 -2.73 -3.97 5.82
CA LEU A 25 -3.06 -3.48 7.16
C LEU A 25 -2.32 -4.34 8.19
N ALA A 26 -1.15 -3.87 8.63
CA ALA A 26 -0.35 -4.57 9.63
C ALA A 26 -0.93 -4.32 11.04
N THR A 27 -1.34 -5.37 11.70
CA THR A 27 -2.02 -5.32 13.01
C THR A 27 -1.13 -5.75 14.19
N GLY A 28 0.07 -6.25 13.88
CA GLY A 28 1.03 -6.71 14.88
C GLY A 28 0.69 -8.08 15.50
N ASP A 29 -0.46 -8.66 15.19
CA ASP A 29 -0.89 -9.99 15.65
C ASP A 29 -0.82 -11.07 14.55
N ALA A 30 -0.32 -10.70 13.38
CA ALA A 30 -0.02 -11.59 12.29
C ALA A 30 1.39 -11.30 11.73
N PRO A 31 2.11 -12.31 11.19
CA PRO A 31 3.43 -12.10 10.62
C PRO A 31 3.35 -11.17 9.41
N LEU A 32 4.36 -10.29 9.27
CA LEU A 32 4.52 -9.49 8.07
C LEU A 32 5.04 -10.36 6.91
N PRO A 33 4.69 -10.03 5.66
CA PRO A 33 5.24 -10.72 4.49
C PRO A 33 6.78 -10.67 4.49
N ALA A 34 7.43 -11.78 4.12
CA ALA A 34 8.89 -11.87 4.10
C ALA A 34 9.53 -10.77 3.24
N GLY A 35 8.99 -10.52 2.04
CA GLY A 35 9.47 -9.44 1.18
C GLY A 35 9.40 -8.06 1.82
N PHE A 36 8.39 -7.81 2.71
CA PHE A 36 8.33 -6.56 3.46
C PHE A 36 9.41 -6.48 4.57
N ILE A 37 9.68 -7.58 5.24
CA ILE A 37 10.76 -7.66 6.25
C ILE A 37 12.11 -7.39 5.60
N ASP A 38 12.38 -8.02 4.45
CA ASP A 38 13.61 -7.82 3.68
C ASP A 38 13.74 -6.37 3.21
N TRP A 39 12.65 -5.78 2.70
CA TRP A 39 12.60 -4.37 2.32
C TRP A 39 12.89 -3.44 3.49
N ARG A 40 12.27 -3.68 4.65
CA ARG A 40 12.48 -2.89 5.88
C ARG A 40 13.93 -2.93 6.33
N GLN A 41 14.55 -4.11 6.31
CA GLN A 41 15.97 -4.28 6.64
C GLN A 41 16.86 -3.57 5.61
N TRP A 42 16.57 -3.76 4.31
CA TRP A 42 17.32 -3.09 3.25
C TRP A 42 17.28 -1.56 3.38
N CYS A 43 16.14 -0.98 3.69
CA CYS A 43 16.00 0.47 3.94
C CYS A 43 16.86 0.94 5.13
N ALA A 44 16.99 0.12 6.17
CA ALA A 44 17.80 0.42 7.34
C ALA A 44 19.30 0.42 7.00
N ASP A 45 19.74 -0.54 6.18
CA ASP A 45 21.14 -0.75 5.82
C ASP A 45 21.61 0.22 4.72
N HIS A 46 20.69 0.82 3.97
CA HIS A 46 20.98 1.71 2.84
C HIS A 46 20.35 3.09 2.99
N PRO A 47 20.74 3.90 4.01
CA PRO A 47 20.07 5.17 4.31
C PRO A 47 20.18 6.23 3.21
N ALA A 48 21.11 6.04 2.26
CA ALA A 48 21.38 6.97 1.15
C ALA A 48 20.99 6.39 -0.22
N TYR A 49 20.02 5.45 -0.27
CA TYR A 49 19.63 4.86 -1.56
C TYR A 49 19.14 5.88 -2.59
N ASP A 50 19.41 5.58 -3.84
CA ASP A 50 18.96 6.35 -5.00
C ASP A 50 17.51 5.99 -5.35
N ILE A 51 16.61 6.95 -5.20
CA ILE A 51 15.19 6.77 -5.45
C ILE A 51 14.90 6.51 -6.93
N ALA A 52 15.53 7.23 -7.85
CA ALA A 52 15.33 7.01 -9.29
C ALA A 52 15.72 5.58 -9.70
N ARG A 53 16.88 5.11 -9.20
CA ARG A 53 17.35 3.74 -9.45
C ARG A 53 16.43 2.69 -8.83
N LEU A 54 15.90 2.96 -7.63
CA LEU A 54 14.96 2.08 -6.97
C LEU A 54 13.66 1.96 -7.78
N LEU A 55 13.10 3.09 -8.21
CA LEU A 55 11.89 3.14 -9.03
C LEU A 55 12.07 2.37 -10.34
N GLY A 56 13.13 2.62 -11.09
CA GLY A 56 13.39 1.93 -12.36
C GLY A 56 13.58 0.40 -12.21
N ARG A 57 13.93 -0.09 -11.00
CA ARG A 57 13.96 -1.53 -10.71
C ARG A 57 12.58 -2.08 -10.34
N ALA A 58 11.81 -1.31 -9.58
CA ALA A 58 10.50 -1.72 -9.08
C ALA A 58 9.42 -1.62 -10.17
N GLU A 59 9.59 -0.70 -11.11
CA GLU A 59 8.70 -0.50 -12.26
C GLU A 59 9.53 -0.24 -13.53
N PRO A 60 9.96 -1.31 -14.22
CA PRO A 60 10.83 -1.21 -15.40
C PRO A 60 10.20 -0.53 -16.62
N SER A 61 8.89 -0.29 -16.61
CA SER A 61 8.18 0.46 -17.67
C SER A 61 8.41 1.96 -17.60
N LEU A 62 8.86 2.49 -16.45
CA LEU A 62 9.15 3.91 -16.27
C LEU A 62 10.36 4.35 -17.08
N ALA A 63 10.23 5.46 -17.78
CA ALA A 63 11.35 6.12 -18.44
C ALA A 63 12.29 6.77 -17.42
N LYS A 64 13.51 7.08 -17.83
CA LYS A 64 14.53 7.66 -16.93
C LYS A 64 14.13 9.02 -16.35
N ASP A 65 13.46 9.84 -17.14
CA ASP A 65 12.96 11.16 -16.74
C ASP A 65 11.78 11.03 -15.76
N GLU A 66 10.92 10.05 -15.90
CA GLU A 66 9.88 9.72 -14.93
C GLU A 66 10.48 9.28 -13.59
N CYS A 67 11.47 8.39 -13.62
CA CYS A 67 12.20 8.00 -12.41
C CYS A 67 12.88 9.21 -11.74
N ALA A 68 13.45 10.14 -12.52
CA ALA A 68 14.04 11.36 -12.02
C ALA A 68 12.98 12.30 -11.41
N ALA A 69 11.79 12.39 -11.99
CA ALA A 69 10.69 13.17 -11.44
C ALA A 69 10.25 12.64 -10.06
N TYR A 70 10.17 11.32 -9.89
CA TYR A 70 9.92 10.70 -8.57
C TYR A 70 11.02 10.99 -7.55
N ALA A 71 12.28 11.11 -7.99
CA ALA A 71 13.40 11.41 -7.11
C ALA A 71 13.52 12.91 -6.76
N ALA A 72 12.95 13.79 -7.56
CA ALA A 72 13.09 15.24 -7.41
C ALA A 72 12.71 15.80 -6.02
N PRO A 73 11.66 15.29 -5.31
CA PRO A 73 11.33 15.74 -3.95
C PRO A 73 12.36 15.33 -2.88
N PHE A 74 13.37 14.54 -3.22
CA PHE A 74 14.31 13.91 -2.28
C PHE A 74 15.77 14.24 -2.56
N PRO A 75 16.16 15.53 -2.65
CA PRO A 75 17.52 15.93 -3.07
C PRO A 75 18.60 15.55 -2.06
N ASP A 76 18.26 15.40 -0.79
CA ASP A 76 19.19 15.11 0.28
C ASP A 76 18.63 14.14 1.35
N ALA A 77 19.44 13.84 2.36
CA ALA A 77 19.10 12.91 3.43
C ALA A 77 17.91 13.39 4.30
N GLY A 78 17.76 14.69 4.49
CA GLY A 78 16.66 15.29 5.24
C GLY A 78 15.32 15.07 4.53
N HIS A 79 15.26 15.38 3.24
CA HIS A 79 14.07 15.18 2.42
C HIS A 79 13.71 13.68 2.29
N ARG A 80 14.68 12.76 2.40
CA ARG A 80 14.46 11.31 2.43
C ARG A 80 14.08 10.76 3.81
N ALA A 81 13.96 11.58 4.86
CA ALA A 81 13.72 11.08 6.23
C ALA A 81 12.45 10.22 6.33
N ALA A 82 11.36 10.66 5.71
CA ALA A 82 10.09 9.93 5.73
C ALA A 82 10.19 8.56 5.03
N THR A 83 10.89 8.47 3.90
CA THR A 83 11.04 7.20 3.16
C THR A 83 11.79 6.14 3.97
N ARG A 84 12.65 6.54 4.91
CA ARG A 84 13.34 5.66 5.87
C ARG A 84 12.50 5.35 7.11
N ALA A 85 11.68 6.30 7.54
CA ALA A 85 10.87 6.16 8.74
C ALA A 85 9.65 5.26 8.54
N PHE A 86 8.92 5.44 7.44
CA PHE A 86 7.67 4.72 7.19
C PHE A 86 7.76 3.18 7.30
N PRO A 87 8.78 2.49 6.74
CA PRO A 87 8.89 1.05 6.91
C PRO A 87 9.03 0.61 8.39
N ARG A 88 9.61 1.47 9.24
CA ARG A 88 9.79 1.18 10.67
C ARG A 88 8.51 1.36 11.48
N LEU A 89 7.59 2.20 11.01
CA LEU A 89 6.30 2.45 11.67
C LEU A 89 5.30 1.31 11.49
N VAL A 90 5.58 0.36 10.59
CA VAL A 90 4.68 -0.79 10.36
C VAL A 90 4.82 -1.76 11.53
N PRO A 91 3.75 -2.03 12.32
CA PRO A 91 3.80 -2.89 13.48
C PRO A 91 4.19 -4.32 13.12
N LYS A 92 5.11 -4.91 13.91
CA LYS A 92 5.55 -6.31 13.80
C LYS A 92 4.97 -7.16 14.93
N GLN A 93 4.70 -6.53 16.07
CA GLN A 93 4.21 -7.16 17.29
C GLN A 93 2.98 -6.43 17.82
N ALA A 94 2.21 -7.13 18.66
CA ALA A 94 0.93 -6.61 19.13
C ALA A 94 1.05 -5.38 20.05
N ASP A 95 2.20 -5.16 20.66
CA ASP A 95 2.53 -4.04 21.52
C ASP A 95 3.31 -2.91 20.82
N ASP A 96 3.63 -3.07 19.54
CA ASP A 96 4.23 -1.98 18.74
C ASP A 96 3.28 -0.79 18.61
N ASP A 97 3.87 0.41 18.53
CA ASP A 97 3.13 1.65 18.29
C ASP A 97 2.26 1.51 17.02
N GLY A 98 1.01 1.91 17.14
CA GLY A 98 0.04 1.85 16.03
C GLY A 98 -0.66 0.50 15.85
N ALA A 99 -0.18 -0.60 16.46
CA ALA A 99 -0.80 -1.92 16.34
C ALA A 99 -2.24 -1.93 16.86
N GLY A 100 -2.51 -1.26 17.99
CA GLY A 100 -3.85 -1.10 18.54
C GLY A 100 -4.82 -0.39 17.60
N ILE A 101 -4.36 0.70 16.98
CA ILE A 101 -5.15 1.46 15.99
C ILE A 101 -5.42 0.59 14.75
N ALA A 102 -4.43 -0.16 14.28
CA ALA A 102 -4.58 -1.04 13.12
C ALA A 102 -5.57 -2.19 13.40
N ARG A 103 -5.59 -2.76 14.61
CA ARG A 103 -6.59 -3.75 15.01
C ARG A 103 -8.01 -3.17 15.06
N ALA A 104 -8.17 -1.98 15.62
CA ALA A 104 -9.46 -1.28 15.62
C ALA A 104 -9.92 -1.00 14.16
N ALA A 105 -9.00 -0.60 13.27
CA ALA A 105 -9.33 -0.42 11.86
C ALA A 105 -9.72 -1.75 11.19
N ARG A 106 -9.04 -2.87 11.48
CA ARG A 106 -9.45 -4.20 11.01
C ARG A 106 -10.89 -4.54 11.42
N ASP A 107 -11.23 -4.29 12.69
CA ASP A 107 -12.58 -4.55 13.20
C ASP A 107 -13.61 -3.65 12.53
N PHE A 108 -13.27 -2.39 12.27
CA PHE A 108 -14.09 -1.49 11.48
C PHE A 108 -14.33 -2.02 10.05
N TRP A 109 -13.29 -2.41 9.34
CA TRP A 109 -13.43 -2.95 7.98
C TRP A 109 -14.28 -4.21 7.92
N ARG A 110 -14.20 -5.07 8.92
CA ARG A 110 -14.97 -6.31 9.01
C ARG A 110 -16.43 -6.09 9.32
N HIS A 111 -16.74 -5.15 10.20
CA HIS A 111 -18.05 -5.08 10.83
C HIS A 111 -18.84 -3.80 10.56
N HIS A 112 -18.14 -2.71 10.25
CA HIS A 112 -18.73 -1.37 10.17
C HIS A 112 -18.56 -0.69 8.81
N TRP A 113 -17.78 -1.29 7.90
CA TRP A 113 -17.67 -0.79 6.54
C TRP A 113 -18.89 -1.17 5.72
N HIS A 114 -19.51 -0.18 5.03
CA HIS A 114 -20.67 -0.35 4.18
C HIS A 114 -20.48 0.22 2.77
N GLY A 115 -19.32 0.82 2.50
CA GLY A 115 -18.99 1.37 1.18
C GLY A 115 -18.57 0.28 0.19
N ARG A 116 -18.54 0.63 -1.08
CA ARG A 116 -17.98 -0.26 -2.11
C ARG A 116 -16.46 -0.32 -1.99
N SER A 117 -15.87 -1.47 -2.28
CA SER A 117 -14.42 -1.66 -2.26
C SER A 117 -13.92 -2.18 -3.60
N MET A 118 -12.78 -1.66 -4.03
CA MET A 118 -12.04 -2.12 -5.19
C MET A 118 -10.57 -2.20 -4.83
N LEU A 119 -10.00 -3.39 -4.91
CA LEU A 119 -8.58 -3.61 -4.69
C LEU A 119 -7.92 -3.91 -6.02
N VAL A 120 -6.73 -3.33 -6.24
CA VAL A 120 -5.93 -3.55 -7.46
C VAL A 120 -4.54 -4.00 -7.06
N VAL A 121 -4.00 -5.01 -7.72
CA VAL A 121 -2.68 -5.54 -7.40
C VAL A 121 -1.83 -5.75 -8.65
N GLY A 122 -0.58 -5.30 -8.59
CA GLY A 122 0.44 -5.64 -9.57
C GLY A 122 0.98 -7.05 -9.31
N ALA A 123 0.82 -7.96 -10.28
CA ALA A 123 1.26 -9.35 -10.13
C ALA A 123 2.78 -9.50 -9.99
N ARG A 124 3.55 -8.49 -10.39
CA ARG A 124 5.02 -8.47 -10.32
C ARG A 124 5.56 -7.82 -9.04
N ASP A 125 4.69 -7.42 -8.11
CA ASP A 125 5.14 -6.89 -6.82
C ASP A 125 5.73 -8.01 -5.94
N PRO A 126 7.03 -8.00 -5.64
CA PRO A 126 7.66 -9.04 -4.82
C PRO A 126 7.38 -8.86 -3.33
N VAL A 127 6.77 -7.75 -2.92
CA VAL A 127 6.61 -7.35 -1.51
C VAL A 127 5.16 -7.45 -1.06
N LEU A 128 4.24 -6.82 -1.79
CA LEU A 128 2.82 -6.72 -1.45
C LEU A 128 1.94 -7.24 -2.60
N GLY A 129 2.30 -8.40 -3.14
CA GLY A 129 1.65 -9.02 -4.29
C GLY A 129 0.28 -9.61 -3.98
N GLU A 130 -0.18 -10.50 -4.87
CA GLU A 130 -1.55 -11.01 -4.93
C GLU A 130 -2.01 -11.67 -3.62
N ALA A 131 -1.16 -12.48 -2.98
CA ALA A 131 -1.52 -13.13 -1.73
C ALA A 131 -1.84 -12.11 -0.62
N VAL A 132 -1.00 -11.08 -0.46
CA VAL A 132 -1.19 -10.02 0.54
C VAL A 132 -2.48 -9.23 0.28
N MET A 133 -2.76 -8.91 -0.98
CA MET A 133 -3.96 -8.18 -1.34
C MET A 133 -5.23 -9.02 -1.23
N THR A 134 -5.12 -10.33 -1.42
CA THR A 134 -6.21 -11.29 -1.17
C THR A 134 -6.54 -11.36 0.32
N ASP A 135 -5.53 -11.42 1.17
CA ASP A 135 -5.70 -11.38 2.63
C ASP A 135 -6.34 -10.04 3.07
N LEU A 136 -5.92 -8.93 2.47
CA LEU A 136 -6.55 -7.63 2.74
C LEU A 136 -8.02 -7.61 2.30
N ALA A 137 -8.35 -8.15 1.13
CA ALA A 137 -9.74 -8.24 0.66
C ALA A 137 -10.61 -9.05 1.63
N ALA A 138 -10.08 -10.16 2.15
CA ALA A 138 -10.78 -11.01 3.12
C ALA A 138 -11.04 -10.31 4.48
N LEU A 139 -10.28 -9.27 4.80
CA LEU A 139 -10.51 -8.44 5.99
C LEU A 139 -11.65 -7.42 5.81
N ILE A 140 -11.99 -7.08 4.58
CA ILE A 140 -12.93 -6.00 4.28
C ILE A 140 -14.28 -6.60 3.92
N ARG A 141 -15.30 -6.19 4.65
CA ARG A 141 -16.68 -6.66 4.43
C ARG A 141 -17.12 -6.45 2.97
N ASP A 142 -17.69 -7.49 2.38
CA ASP A 142 -18.26 -7.50 1.02
C ASP A 142 -17.26 -7.02 -0.07
N CYS A 143 -15.94 -7.14 0.20
CA CYS A 143 -14.91 -6.77 -0.76
C CYS A 143 -14.75 -7.86 -1.83
N PRO A 144 -14.82 -7.51 -3.12
CA PRO A 144 -14.54 -8.48 -4.18
C PRO A 144 -13.05 -8.85 -4.20
N PRO A 145 -12.69 -9.99 -4.84
CA PRO A 145 -11.30 -10.34 -5.07
C PRO A 145 -10.52 -9.20 -5.74
N PRO A 146 -9.22 -9.03 -5.43
CA PRO A 146 -8.40 -8.01 -6.07
C PRO A 146 -8.35 -8.15 -7.59
N TRP A 147 -8.42 -7.04 -8.29
CA TRP A 147 -8.16 -7.01 -9.72
C TRP A 147 -6.65 -7.08 -9.97
N VAL A 148 -6.21 -8.16 -10.60
CA VAL A 148 -4.79 -8.42 -10.89
C VAL A 148 -4.39 -7.75 -12.19
N LEU A 149 -3.32 -6.96 -12.17
CA LEU A 149 -2.65 -6.38 -13.33
C LEU A 149 -1.37 -7.18 -13.62
N PRO A 150 -1.35 -8.07 -14.63
CA PRO A 150 -0.26 -9.02 -14.84
C PRO A 150 1.10 -8.38 -15.11
N GLN A 151 1.11 -7.15 -15.66
CA GLN A 151 2.32 -6.44 -16.06
C GLN A 151 2.81 -5.42 -15.02
N ALA A 152 1.96 -5.06 -14.03
CA ALA A 152 2.28 -4.06 -13.02
C ALA A 152 3.19 -4.61 -11.92
N GLY A 153 4.13 -3.77 -11.47
CA GLY A 153 4.92 -3.96 -10.28
C GLY A 153 4.26 -3.35 -9.03
N HIS A 154 5.07 -2.87 -8.10
CA HIS A 154 4.57 -2.21 -6.88
C HIS A 154 3.88 -0.87 -7.17
N PHE A 155 4.33 -0.13 -8.19
CA PHE A 155 3.79 1.19 -8.52
C PHE A 155 2.56 1.10 -9.43
N VAL A 156 1.55 0.39 -8.97
CA VAL A 156 0.26 0.21 -9.66
C VAL A 156 -0.38 1.52 -10.14
N PRO A 157 -0.24 2.68 -9.45
CA PRO A 157 -0.74 3.97 -9.96
C PRO A 157 -0.22 4.37 -11.35
N GLU A 158 0.90 3.82 -11.82
CA GLU A 158 1.40 4.04 -13.19
C GLU A 158 0.46 3.47 -14.27
N HIS A 159 -0.39 2.51 -13.89
CA HIS A 159 -1.49 2.01 -14.71
C HIS A 159 -2.80 2.80 -14.49
N GLY A 160 -2.69 4.05 -14.03
CA GLY A 160 -3.79 4.86 -13.50
C GLY A 160 -4.94 5.09 -14.47
N ARG A 161 -4.70 5.14 -15.79
CA ARG A 161 -5.75 5.36 -16.79
C ARG A 161 -6.82 4.26 -16.75
N GLU A 162 -6.42 3.00 -16.85
CA GLU A 162 -7.33 1.86 -16.83
C GLU A 162 -7.97 1.67 -15.46
N ILE A 163 -7.20 1.91 -14.39
CA ILE A 163 -7.71 1.85 -13.02
C ILE A 163 -8.78 2.89 -12.79
N ALA A 164 -8.54 4.15 -13.20
CA ALA A 164 -9.49 5.24 -13.05
C ALA A 164 -10.80 4.97 -13.83
N GLN A 165 -10.71 4.48 -15.07
CA GLN A 165 -11.89 4.11 -15.85
C GLN A 165 -12.72 3.03 -15.15
N ARG A 166 -12.08 1.98 -14.64
CA ARG A 166 -12.75 0.91 -13.93
C ARG A 166 -13.32 1.39 -12.59
N ALA A 167 -12.57 2.22 -11.85
CA ALA A 167 -13.03 2.78 -10.59
C ALA A 167 -14.24 3.69 -10.77
N LEU A 168 -14.25 4.55 -11.77
CA LEU A 168 -15.41 5.39 -12.10
C LEU A 168 -16.65 4.53 -12.35
N HIS A 169 -16.54 3.44 -13.11
CA HIS A 169 -17.66 2.52 -13.31
C HIS A 169 -18.06 1.77 -12.03
N HIS A 170 -17.07 1.29 -11.26
CA HIS A 170 -17.32 0.52 -10.04
C HIS A 170 -18.01 1.34 -8.93
N PHE A 171 -17.67 2.63 -8.79
CA PHE A 171 -18.18 3.51 -7.74
C PHE A 171 -19.38 4.35 -8.17
N GLN A 172 -19.88 4.22 -9.41
CA GLN A 172 -21.13 4.86 -9.80
C GLN A 172 -22.27 4.39 -8.90
N PRO A 173 -23.22 5.29 -8.54
CA PRO A 173 -24.37 4.96 -7.72
C PRO A 173 -25.23 3.83 -8.28
#